data_5effca8daa1d09a127874f4ca76d0d74
#
_entry.id   5effca8daa1d09a127874f4ca76d0d74
#
_cell.length_a   1.000
_cell.length_b   1.000
_cell.length_c   1.000
_cell.angle_alpha   90.00
_cell.angle_beta   90.00
_cell.angle_gamma   90.00
#
_symmetry.space_group_name_H-M   'P 1'
#
loop_
_entity.id
_entity.type
_entity.pdbx_description
1 polymer ?
#
loop_
_entity_poly.entity_id
_entity_poly.type
_entity_poly.pdbx_seq_one_letter_code
_entity_poly.pdbx_strand_id
1 'polypeptide(L)'
;YFFSGGTMMEGSEIWIPLFNWTIDLGVLYIPFVMFVMIAFSNAVNLTDGLDGLASGITALVAFFMVIASVSFGYLDMPIVFGAVAGACLGFLMFNKNPAKIFMGDTGSMALGGVLSAGAIMMKLEFLLAIAGLIYVIEALSVIIQVGYYKKTKKRIFRMAPIHHHFELGGWSETKVVAVFTIVTAMLCLIGLMAL
;
A
#
# COMPACT_ATOMS: atom_id res chain seq x y z
N TYR A 1 20.15 -6.07 7.45
CA TYR A 1 20.74 -5.44 8.63
C TYR A 1 20.24 -4.02 8.69
N PHE A 2 19.42 -3.70 9.69
CA PHE A 2 18.80 -2.41 9.84
C PHE A 2 19.51 -1.62 10.95
N PHE A 3 19.88 -0.36 10.70
CA PHE A 3 20.41 0.53 11.71
C PHE A 3 19.29 1.40 12.28
N SER A 4 18.71 1.00 13.40
CA SER A 4 18.00 1.90 14.28
C SER A 4 18.93 2.21 15.44
N GLY A 5 19.50 3.42 15.48
CA GLY A 5 20.35 3.84 16.58
C GLY A 5 21.60 2.98 16.84
N GLY A 6 22.13 2.27 15.82
CA GLY A 6 23.36 1.49 15.92
C GLY A 6 23.19 0.02 16.31
N THR A 7 21.96 -0.48 16.45
CA THR A 7 21.68 -1.91 16.68
C THR A 7 20.98 -2.54 15.48
N MET A 8 21.38 -3.77 15.12
CA MET A 8 20.71 -4.55 14.09
C MET A 8 19.35 -5.03 14.61
N MET A 9 18.29 -4.86 13.82
CA MET A 9 16.98 -5.42 14.16
C MET A 9 17.02 -6.94 13.96
N GLU A 10 16.78 -7.67 15.05
CA GLU A 10 16.74 -9.13 15.05
C GLU A 10 15.32 -9.66 14.73
N GLY A 11 15.28 -10.89 14.27
CA GLY A 11 14.16 -11.70 13.79
C GLY A 11 12.71 -11.26 14.06
N SER A 12 12.35 -10.85 15.27
CA SER A 12 10.96 -10.53 15.69
C SER A 12 10.70 -9.06 16.00
N GLU A 13 11.69 -8.19 15.78
CA GLU A 13 11.50 -6.75 15.99
C GLU A 13 10.76 -6.08 14.84
N ILE A 14 9.95 -5.08 15.18
CA ILE A 14 9.30 -4.16 14.25
C ILE A 14 9.74 -2.72 14.54
N TRP A 15 9.89 -1.92 13.50
CA TRP A 15 10.26 -0.52 13.63
C TRP A 15 9.09 0.41 13.32
N ILE A 16 8.88 1.40 14.20
CA ILE A 16 7.87 2.45 14.05
C ILE A 16 8.58 3.75 13.65
N PRO A 17 8.52 4.15 12.36
CA PRO A 17 9.41 5.16 11.80
C PRO A 17 9.27 6.55 12.44
N LEU A 18 8.06 7.06 12.65
CA LEU A 18 7.83 8.43 13.14
C LEU A 18 8.33 8.66 14.59
N PHE A 19 8.40 7.61 15.39
CA PHE A 19 8.84 7.67 16.79
C PHE A 19 10.22 7.06 16.99
N ASN A 20 10.78 6.48 15.93
CA ASN A 20 12.03 5.72 15.97
C ASN A 20 12.04 4.66 17.10
N TRP A 21 10.91 4.00 17.31
CA TRP A 21 10.75 2.95 18.31
C TRP A 21 10.89 1.58 17.65
N THR A 22 11.55 0.68 18.36
CA THR A 22 11.59 -0.75 18.04
C THR A 22 10.82 -1.53 19.10
N ILE A 23 9.99 -2.46 18.65
CA ILE A 23 9.20 -3.32 19.54
C ILE A 23 9.50 -4.76 19.13
N ASP A 24 9.94 -5.58 20.07
CA ASP A 24 10.09 -7.01 19.87
C ASP A 24 8.74 -7.71 20.11
N LEU A 25 8.21 -8.34 19.06
CA LEU A 25 6.97 -9.10 19.11
C LEU A 25 7.19 -10.57 19.51
N GLY A 26 8.42 -11.05 19.52
CA GLY A 26 8.71 -12.45 19.75
C GLY A 26 7.89 -13.37 18.85
N VAL A 27 7.21 -14.36 19.43
CA VAL A 27 6.36 -15.32 18.70
C VAL A 27 5.20 -14.66 17.95
N LEU A 28 4.73 -13.50 18.43
CA LEU A 28 3.63 -12.76 17.77
C LEU A 28 4.05 -12.13 16.44
N TYR A 29 5.33 -12.09 16.12
CA TYR A 29 5.81 -11.61 14.83
C TYR A 29 5.28 -12.46 13.66
N ILE A 30 5.17 -13.78 13.83
CA ILE A 30 4.65 -14.68 12.79
C ILE A 30 3.20 -14.33 12.39
N PRO A 31 2.23 -14.30 13.31
CA PRO A 31 0.87 -13.90 12.95
C PRO A 31 0.77 -12.44 12.48
N PHE A 32 1.63 -11.55 12.96
CA PHE A 32 1.70 -10.17 12.47
C PHE A 32 2.10 -10.11 10.98
N VAL A 33 3.16 -10.80 10.58
CA VAL A 33 3.63 -10.87 9.20
C VAL A 33 2.56 -11.49 8.28
N MET A 34 1.92 -12.57 8.73
CA MET A 34 0.80 -13.19 7.99
C MET A 34 -0.35 -12.19 7.79
N PHE A 35 -0.68 -11.44 8.85
CA PHE A 35 -1.71 -10.39 8.77
C PHE A 35 -1.32 -9.30 7.77
N VAL A 36 -0.09 -8.79 7.82
CA VAL A 36 0.41 -7.74 6.90
C VAL A 36 0.32 -8.21 5.45
N MET A 37 0.79 -9.43 5.14
CA MET A 37 0.74 -9.97 3.79
C MET A 37 -0.70 -10.11 3.27
N ILE A 38 -1.58 -10.71 4.06
CA ILE A 38 -2.98 -10.91 3.68
C ILE A 38 -3.68 -9.55 3.53
N ALA A 39 -3.47 -8.63 4.48
CA ALA A 39 -4.10 -7.32 4.47
C ALA A 39 -3.68 -6.48 3.26
N PHE A 40 -2.38 -6.39 2.96
CA PHE A 40 -1.89 -5.62 1.82
C PHE A 40 -2.28 -6.24 0.47
N SER A 41 -2.19 -7.57 0.32
CA SER A 41 -2.62 -8.25 -0.89
C SER A 41 -4.09 -7.94 -1.20
N ASN A 42 -4.98 -8.07 -0.21
CA ASN A 42 -6.39 -7.74 -0.39
C ASN A 42 -6.65 -6.23 -0.54
N ALA A 43 -5.90 -5.37 0.15
CA ALA A 43 -6.09 -3.93 0.08
C ALA A 43 -5.74 -3.37 -1.31
N VAL A 44 -4.66 -3.86 -1.94
CA VAL A 44 -4.31 -3.50 -3.32
C VAL A 44 -5.37 -4.02 -4.30
N ASN A 45 -5.87 -5.24 -4.10
CA ASN A 45 -6.95 -5.79 -4.91
C ASN A 45 -8.25 -4.96 -4.79
N LEU A 46 -8.64 -4.56 -3.58
CA LEU A 46 -9.78 -3.67 -3.37
C LEU A 46 -9.60 -2.28 -4.00
N THR A 47 -8.37 -1.84 -4.19
CA THR A 47 -8.05 -0.56 -4.82
C THR A 47 -8.12 -0.63 -6.35
N ASP A 48 -8.11 -1.82 -6.95
CA ASP A 48 -8.18 -2.02 -8.41
C ASP A 48 -9.62 -1.90 -8.96
N GLY A 49 -10.36 -0.90 -8.50
CA GLY A 49 -11.75 -0.66 -8.88
C GLY A 49 -11.96 0.44 -9.94
N LEU A 50 -10.93 1.23 -10.25
CA LEU A 50 -10.97 2.31 -11.24
C LEU A 50 -9.77 2.24 -12.17
N ASP A 51 -9.96 2.71 -13.41
CA ASP A 51 -8.93 2.75 -14.45
C ASP A 51 -7.67 3.51 -13.99
N GLY A 52 -6.57 2.79 -13.84
CA GLY A 52 -5.27 3.36 -13.45
C GLY A 52 -5.09 3.62 -11.95
N LEU A 53 -6.08 3.35 -11.10
CA LEU A 53 -5.98 3.65 -9.67
C LEU A 53 -4.92 2.78 -8.99
N ALA A 54 -5.09 1.45 -9.01
CA ALA A 54 -4.15 0.53 -8.37
C ALA A 54 -2.74 0.61 -8.97
N SER A 55 -2.64 0.65 -10.30
CA SER A 55 -1.35 0.73 -11.00
C SER A 55 -0.62 2.05 -10.74
N GLY A 56 -1.33 3.17 -10.69
CA GLY A 56 -0.76 4.49 -10.41
C GLY A 56 -0.24 4.61 -8.97
N ILE A 57 -1.06 4.19 -8.00
CA ILE A 57 -0.66 4.19 -6.58
C ILE A 57 0.53 3.23 -6.37
N THR A 58 0.46 2.01 -6.94
CA THR A 58 1.54 1.02 -6.80
C THR A 58 2.85 1.51 -7.39
N ALA A 59 2.83 2.20 -8.54
CA ALA A 59 4.04 2.78 -9.12
C ALA A 59 4.72 3.77 -8.17
N LEU A 60 3.95 4.66 -7.52
CA LEU A 60 4.49 5.63 -6.56
C LEU A 60 5.01 4.96 -5.30
N VAL A 61 4.24 4.05 -4.71
CA VAL A 61 4.64 3.32 -3.50
C VAL A 61 5.89 2.47 -3.76
N ALA A 62 5.93 1.76 -4.89
CA ALA A 62 7.11 0.98 -5.25
C ALA A 62 8.34 1.87 -5.48
N PHE A 63 8.19 3.03 -6.15
CA PHE A 63 9.28 3.99 -6.30
C PHE A 63 9.77 4.55 -4.96
N PHE A 64 8.85 4.86 -4.04
CA PHE A 64 9.19 5.23 -2.67
C PHE A 64 9.98 4.12 -1.97
N MET A 65 9.56 2.86 -2.11
CA MET A 65 10.26 1.71 -1.52
C MET A 65 11.64 1.47 -2.14
N VAL A 66 11.89 1.88 -3.41
CA VAL A 66 13.24 1.93 -3.97
C VAL A 66 14.11 2.88 -3.17
N ILE A 67 13.63 4.11 -2.93
CA ILE A 67 14.41 5.12 -2.18
C ILE A 67 14.65 4.64 -0.76
N ALA A 68 13.62 4.15 -0.09
CA ALA A 68 13.72 3.61 1.27
C ALA A 68 14.75 2.47 1.34
N SER A 69 14.67 1.50 0.44
CA SER A 69 15.60 0.37 0.44
C SER A 69 17.06 0.79 0.24
N VAL A 70 17.32 1.76 -0.64
CA VAL A 70 18.66 2.33 -0.82
C VAL A 70 19.13 3.05 0.44
N SER A 71 18.27 3.86 1.08
CA SER A 71 18.60 4.60 2.30
C SER A 71 18.99 3.70 3.46
N PHE A 72 18.40 2.49 3.50
CA PHE A 72 18.72 1.48 4.50
C PHE A 72 19.80 0.48 4.07
N GLY A 73 20.46 0.71 2.95
CA GLY A 73 21.62 -0.06 2.50
C GLY A 73 21.29 -1.43 1.89
N TYR A 74 20.03 -1.69 1.52
CA TYR A 74 19.69 -2.92 0.80
C TYR A 74 20.15 -2.83 -0.66
N LEU A 75 20.75 -3.90 -1.19
CA LEU A 75 21.25 -3.94 -2.56
C LEU A 75 20.26 -4.59 -3.53
N ASP A 76 19.52 -5.59 -3.10
CA ASP A 76 18.63 -6.39 -3.95
C ASP A 76 17.20 -5.80 -4.04
N MET A 77 16.70 -5.27 -2.93
CA MET A 77 15.33 -4.74 -2.84
C MET A 77 15.04 -3.57 -3.78
N PRO A 78 15.98 -2.63 -4.01
CA PRO A 78 15.76 -1.57 -5.00
C PRO A 78 15.49 -2.09 -6.40
N ILE A 79 16.10 -3.22 -6.78
CA ILE A 79 15.89 -3.85 -8.10
C ILE A 79 14.48 -4.40 -8.19
N VAL A 80 14.02 -5.10 -7.15
CA VAL A 80 12.66 -5.66 -7.09
C VAL A 80 11.61 -4.56 -7.18
N PHE A 81 11.70 -3.54 -6.31
CA PHE A 81 10.73 -2.44 -6.31
C PHE A 81 10.83 -1.58 -7.57
N GLY A 82 12.03 -1.39 -8.13
CA GLY A 82 12.23 -0.72 -9.41
C GLY A 82 11.55 -1.46 -10.57
N ALA A 83 11.64 -2.79 -10.60
CA ALA A 83 10.95 -3.61 -11.57
C ALA A 83 9.42 -3.50 -11.42
N VAL A 84 8.90 -3.53 -10.19
CA VAL A 84 7.46 -3.32 -9.93
C VAL A 84 7.00 -1.94 -10.38
N ALA A 85 7.74 -0.89 -10.03
CA ALA A 85 7.41 0.48 -10.44
C ALA A 85 7.40 0.61 -11.97
N GLY A 86 8.43 0.08 -12.64
CA GLY A 86 8.53 0.09 -14.09
C GLY A 86 7.41 -0.70 -14.77
N ALA A 87 7.06 -1.87 -14.26
CA ALA A 87 5.95 -2.68 -14.76
C ALA A 87 4.62 -1.95 -14.61
N CYS A 88 4.35 -1.34 -13.45
CA CYS A 88 3.14 -0.54 -13.21
C CYS A 88 3.06 0.68 -14.13
N LEU A 89 4.16 1.40 -14.37
CA LEU A 89 4.20 2.53 -15.30
C LEU A 89 3.94 2.09 -16.74
N GLY A 90 4.56 0.98 -17.18
CA GLY A 90 4.30 0.40 -18.49
C GLY A 90 2.84 -0.05 -18.66
N PHE A 91 2.28 -0.72 -17.64
CA PHE A 91 0.89 -1.13 -17.63
C PHE A 91 -0.08 0.06 -17.64
N LEU A 92 0.23 1.13 -16.89
CA LEU A 92 -0.59 2.34 -16.79
C LEU A 92 -0.79 3.04 -18.16
N MET A 93 0.13 2.88 -19.11
CA MET A 93 -0.04 3.43 -20.47
C MET A 93 -1.29 2.86 -21.16
N PHE A 94 -1.69 1.65 -20.80
CA PHE A 94 -2.86 0.97 -21.36
C PHE A 94 -4.04 0.91 -20.39
N ASN A 95 -3.79 1.03 -19.10
CA ASN A 95 -4.80 0.92 -18.03
C ASN A 95 -5.37 2.28 -17.60
N LYS A 96 -4.78 3.43 -18.01
CA LYS A 96 -5.37 4.75 -17.73
C LYS A 96 -6.70 4.94 -18.43
N ASN A 97 -7.61 5.70 -17.83
CA ASN A 97 -8.95 5.96 -18.36
C ASN A 97 -8.95 6.64 -19.74
N PRO A 98 -9.71 6.14 -20.76
CA PRO A 98 -10.41 4.86 -20.71
C PRO A 98 -9.46 3.67 -20.88
N ALA A 99 -9.54 2.69 -19.98
CA ALA A 99 -8.62 1.56 -19.97
C ALA A 99 -8.82 0.65 -21.19
N LYS A 100 -7.71 0.18 -21.75
CA LYS A 100 -7.66 -0.82 -22.83
C LYS A 100 -7.41 -2.23 -22.29
N ILE A 101 -6.80 -2.33 -21.12
CA ILE A 101 -6.50 -3.59 -20.43
C ILE A 101 -6.78 -3.43 -18.93
N PHE A 102 -7.16 -4.52 -18.29
CA PHE A 102 -7.43 -4.59 -16.85
C PHE A 102 -6.46 -5.54 -16.17
N MET A 103 -6.13 -5.24 -14.90
CA MET A 103 -5.14 -6.01 -14.15
C MET A 103 -5.71 -7.34 -13.65
N GLY A 104 -6.92 -7.30 -13.13
CA GLY A 104 -7.60 -8.44 -12.50
C GLY A 104 -6.96 -8.85 -11.17
N ASP A 105 -7.64 -9.75 -10.47
CA ASP A 105 -7.28 -10.19 -9.11
C ASP A 105 -5.86 -10.76 -9.03
N THR A 106 -5.45 -11.53 -10.04
CA THR A 106 -4.11 -12.14 -10.06
C THR A 106 -3.02 -11.07 -10.03
N GLY A 107 -3.17 -9.99 -10.82
CA GLY A 107 -2.17 -8.92 -10.86
C GLY A 107 -2.20 -8.06 -9.61
N SER A 108 -3.37 -7.60 -9.19
CA SER A 108 -3.51 -6.69 -8.04
C SER A 108 -3.11 -7.37 -6.72
N MET A 109 -3.49 -8.64 -6.52
CA MET A 109 -3.07 -9.40 -5.34
C MET A 109 -1.55 -9.67 -5.35
N ALA A 110 -0.97 -9.98 -6.52
CA ALA A 110 0.47 -10.16 -6.65
C ALA A 110 1.25 -8.88 -6.31
N LEU A 111 0.79 -7.71 -6.76
CA LEU A 111 1.40 -6.43 -6.43
C LEU A 111 1.39 -6.17 -4.91
N GLY A 112 0.25 -6.38 -4.24
CA GLY A 112 0.16 -6.27 -2.78
C GLY A 112 1.06 -7.26 -2.05
N GLY A 113 1.14 -8.49 -2.57
CA GLY A 113 2.04 -9.53 -2.05
C GLY A 113 3.52 -9.14 -2.15
N VAL A 114 3.98 -8.64 -3.30
CA VAL A 114 5.37 -8.20 -3.49
C VAL A 114 5.71 -7.00 -2.62
N LEU A 115 4.82 -5.99 -2.55
CA LEU A 115 5.05 -4.82 -1.70
C LEU A 115 5.18 -5.22 -0.22
N SER A 116 4.27 -6.04 0.28
CA SER A 116 4.29 -6.48 1.69
C SER A 116 5.45 -7.41 1.99
N ALA A 117 5.75 -8.39 1.11
CA ALA A 117 6.88 -9.29 1.29
C ALA A 117 8.21 -8.52 1.35
N GLY A 118 8.43 -7.60 0.41
CA GLY A 118 9.63 -6.77 0.40
C GLY A 118 9.74 -5.87 1.64
N ALA A 119 8.65 -5.27 2.09
CA ALA A 119 8.63 -4.47 3.32
C ALA A 119 8.96 -5.30 4.56
N ILE A 120 8.39 -6.51 4.66
CA ILE A 120 8.67 -7.45 5.76
C ILE A 120 10.14 -7.87 5.76
N MET A 121 10.71 -8.20 4.59
CA MET A 121 12.12 -8.55 4.48
C MET A 121 13.06 -7.43 4.91
N MET A 122 12.62 -6.18 4.78
CA MET A 122 13.36 -4.99 5.19
C MET A 122 12.97 -4.46 6.56
N LYS A 123 12.01 -5.05 7.26
CA LYS A 123 11.44 -4.51 8.51
C LYS A 123 10.84 -3.10 8.37
N LEU A 124 10.25 -2.81 7.22
CA LEU A 124 9.67 -1.52 6.85
C LEU A 124 8.15 -1.58 6.72
N GLU A 125 7.48 -2.47 7.45
CA GLU A 125 6.03 -2.72 7.34
C GLU A 125 5.21 -1.45 7.63
N PHE A 126 5.59 -0.69 8.66
CA PHE A 126 4.91 0.57 8.99
C PHE A 126 5.21 1.69 8.00
N LEU A 127 6.41 1.70 7.43
CA LEU A 127 6.76 2.66 6.39
C LEU A 127 5.94 2.40 5.11
N LEU A 128 5.78 1.13 4.73
CA LEU A 128 4.87 0.73 3.67
C LEU A 128 3.42 1.14 3.97
N ALA A 129 2.96 0.98 5.23
CA ALA A 129 1.62 1.38 5.63
C ALA A 129 1.40 2.91 5.53
N ILE A 130 2.42 3.72 5.80
CA ILE A 130 2.37 5.18 5.63
C ILE A 130 2.30 5.54 4.15
N ALA A 131 3.23 5.05 3.33
CA ALA A 131 3.26 5.33 1.90
C ALA A 131 2.02 4.80 1.17
N GLY A 132 1.57 3.60 1.56
CA GLY A 132 0.39 2.92 1.02
C GLY A 132 -0.89 3.16 1.82
N LEU A 133 -1.02 4.27 2.55
CA LEU A 133 -2.18 4.55 3.41
C LEU A 133 -3.51 4.56 2.63
N ILE A 134 -3.47 4.89 1.35
CA ILE A 134 -4.67 4.78 0.50
C ILE A 134 -5.19 3.35 0.47
N TYR A 135 -4.34 2.34 0.31
CA TYR A 135 -4.76 0.94 0.37
C TYR A 135 -5.41 0.59 1.71
N VAL A 136 -4.82 1.08 2.80
CA VAL A 136 -5.35 0.86 4.16
C VAL A 136 -6.74 1.50 4.29
N ILE A 137 -6.93 2.72 3.79
CA ILE A 137 -8.23 3.42 3.82
C ILE A 137 -9.27 2.68 2.96
N GLU A 138 -8.89 2.19 1.78
CA GLU A 138 -9.79 1.40 0.92
C GLU A 138 -10.28 0.15 1.66
N ALA A 139 -9.37 -0.64 2.22
CA ALA A 139 -9.72 -1.85 2.96
C ALA A 139 -10.54 -1.54 4.22
N LEU A 140 -10.14 -0.54 5.01
CA LEU A 140 -10.89 -0.13 6.21
C LEU A 140 -12.30 0.36 5.87
N SER A 141 -12.49 1.06 4.75
CA SER A 141 -13.81 1.50 4.33
C SER A 141 -14.77 0.34 4.12
N VAL A 142 -14.28 -0.77 3.54
CA VAL A 142 -15.05 -2.00 3.37
C VAL A 142 -15.36 -2.66 4.70
N ILE A 143 -14.36 -2.81 5.57
CA ILE A 143 -14.53 -3.43 6.89
C ILE A 143 -15.56 -2.66 7.73
N ILE A 144 -15.43 -1.33 7.77
CA ILE A 144 -16.36 -0.45 8.51
C ILE A 144 -17.76 -0.54 7.91
N GLN A 145 -17.90 -0.45 6.58
CA GLN A 145 -19.19 -0.52 5.91
C GLN A 145 -19.90 -1.84 6.20
N VAL A 146 -19.20 -2.96 6.04
CA VAL A 146 -19.77 -4.30 6.25
C VAL A 146 -20.13 -4.52 7.72
N GLY A 147 -19.23 -4.13 8.64
CA GLY A 147 -19.46 -4.27 10.08
C GLY A 147 -20.66 -3.46 10.55
N TYR A 148 -20.76 -2.21 10.13
CA TYR A 148 -21.89 -1.34 10.46
C TYR A 148 -23.21 -1.81 9.85
N TYR A 149 -23.16 -2.21 8.55
CA TYR A 149 -24.35 -2.69 7.85
C TYR A 149 -24.93 -3.99 8.47
N LYS A 150 -24.06 -4.91 8.89
CA LYS A 150 -24.50 -6.12 9.58
C LYS A 150 -25.29 -5.82 10.86
N LYS A 151 -24.87 -4.80 11.63
CA LYS A 151 -25.53 -4.39 12.88
C LYS A 151 -26.80 -3.55 12.68
N THR A 152 -26.74 -2.57 11.76
CA THR A 152 -27.76 -1.50 11.69
C THR A 152 -28.64 -1.58 10.44
N LYS A 153 -28.27 -2.39 9.45
CA LYS A 153 -28.86 -2.43 8.09
C LYS A 153 -28.82 -1.08 7.38
N LYS A 154 -27.98 -0.14 7.86
CA LYS A 154 -27.76 1.17 7.24
C LYS A 154 -26.33 1.27 6.70
N ARG A 155 -26.11 2.07 5.69
CA ARG A 155 -24.79 2.34 5.09
C ARG A 155 -24.18 3.57 5.73
N ILE A 156 -22.85 3.55 6.01
CA ILE A 156 -22.05 4.72 6.38
C ILE A 156 -21.63 5.46 5.11
N PHE A 157 -20.99 4.74 4.20
CA PHE A 157 -20.59 5.26 2.90
C PHE A 157 -21.67 4.97 1.86
N ARG A 158 -21.77 5.79 0.81
CA ARG A 158 -22.66 5.52 -0.33
C ARG A 158 -22.38 4.16 -0.94
N MET A 159 -21.07 3.86 -1.07
CA MET A 159 -20.53 2.56 -1.47
C MET A 159 -19.14 2.38 -0.88
N ALA A 160 -18.68 1.17 -0.71
CA ALA A 160 -17.31 0.81 -0.36
C ALA A 160 -16.79 -0.21 -1.40
N PRO A 161 -15.51 -0.18 -1.77
CA PRO A 161 -14.42 0.66 -1.24
C PRO A 161 -14.65 2.17 -1.43
N ILE A 162 -13.82 3.03 -0.75
CA ILE A 162 -14.11 4.46 -0.59
C ILE A 162 -14.04 5.24 -1.91
N HIS A 163 -13.29 4.81 -2.92
CA HIS A 163 -13.27 5.44 -4.23
C HIS A 163 -14.68 5.52 -4.85
N HIS A 164 -15.49 4.47 -4.73
CA HIS A 164 -16.88 4.46 -5.20
C HIS A 164 -17.78 5.43 -4.43
N HIS A 165 -17.46 5.73 -3.16
CA HIS A 165 -18.19 6.76 -2.42
C HIS A 165 -18.06 8.14 -3.09
N PHE A 166 -16.85 8.47 -3.58
CA PHE A 166 -16.61 9.74 -4.27
C PHE A 166 -17.22 9.77 -5.66
N GLU A 167 -17.19 8.67 -6.43
CA GLU A 167 -17.86 8.57 -7.73
C GLU A 167 -19.37 8.80 -7.58
N LEU A 168 -20.02 8.07 -6.66
CA LEU A 168 -21.44 8.27 -6.34
C LEU A 168 -21.72 9.64 -5.70
N GLY A 169 -20.67 10.34 -5.26
CA GLY A 169 -20.68 11.73 -4.83
C GLY A 169 -20.65 12.74 -5.98
N GLY A 170 -20.50 12.27 -7.24
CA GLY A 170 -20.47 13.12 -8.44
C GLY A 170 -19.06 13.46 -8.93
N TRP A 171 -18.01 12.83 -8.40
CA TRP A 171 -16.67 12.98 -8.95
C TRP A 171 -16.49 12.08 -10.18
N SER A 172 -15.81 12.61 -11.21
CA SER A 172 -15.40 11.75 -12.32
C SER A 172 -14.33 10.76 -11.87
N GLU A 173 -14.27 9.60 -12.48
CA GLU A 173 -13.27 8.56 -12.25
C GLU A 173 -11.85 9.14 -12.30
N THR A 174 -11.53 9.87 -13.35
CA THR A 174 -10.23 10.54 -13.53
C THR A 174 -9.89 11.49 -12.38
N LYS A 175 -10.88 12.18 -11.82
CA LYS A 175 -10.69 13.05 -10.66
C LYS A 175 -10.37 12.26 -9.41
N VAL A 176 -11.08 11.15 -9.15
CA VAL A 176 -10.80 10.27 -8.01
C VAL A 176 -9.38 9.74 -8.10
N VAL A 177 -9.00 9.18 -9.25
CA VAL A 177 -7.67 8.64 -9.50
C VAL A 177 -6.59 9.70 -9.30
N ALA A 178 -6.77 10.89 -9.87
CA ALA A 178 -5.81 11.99 -9.73
C ALA A 178 -5.62 12.42 -8.26
N VAL A 179 -6.72 12.60 -7.50
CA VAL A 179 -6.64 12.99 -6.10
C VAL A 179 -5.97 11.92 -5.26
N PHE A 180 -6.32 10.64 -5.43
CA PHE A 180 -5.72 9.54 -4.68
C PHE A 180 -4.24 9.38 -5.00
N THR A 181 -3.85 9.55 -6.27
CA THR A 181 -2.44 9.57 -6.69
C THR A 181 -1.66 10.72 -6.05
N ILE A 182 -2.23 11.94 -6.03
CA ILE A 182 -1.61 13.10 -5.37
C ILE A 182 -1.45 12.86 -3.87
N VAL A 183 -2.49 12.36 -3.22
CA VAL A 183 -2.44 12.03 -1.78
C VAL A 183 -1.36 10.97 -1.52
N THR A 184 -1.26 9.93 -2.36
CA THR A 184 -0.20 8.93 -2.25
C THR A 184 1.19 9.56 -2.39
N ALA A 185 1.38 10.47 -3.35
CA ALA A 185 2.65 11.18 -3.50
C ALA A 185 3.01 11.99 -2.24
N MET A 186 2.03 12.67 -1.63
CA MET A 186 2.26 13.39 -0.37
C MET A 186 2.60 12.43 0.79
N LEU A 187 1.93 11.29 0.87
CA LEU A 187 2.22 10.26 1.87
C LEU A 187 3.63 9.67 1.69
N CYS A 188 4.06 9.45 0.45
CA CYS A 188 5.43 9.05 0.15
C CYS A 188 6.45 10.11 0.60
N LEU A 189 6.17 11.41 0.38
CA LEU A 189 7.02 12.50 0.88
C LEU A 189 7.07 12.53 2.41
N ILE A 190 5.95 12.32 3.10
CA ILE A 190 5.92 12.20 4.56
C ILE A 190 6.76 10.99 5.01
N GLY A 191 6.63 9.85 4.31
CA GLY A 191 7.45 8.67 4.56
C GLY A 191 8.95 8.92 4.40
N LEU A 192 9.36 9.76 3.41
CA LEU A 192 10.76 10.15 3.23
C LEU A 192 11.29 10.99 4.40
N MET A 193 10.45 11.78 5.05
CA MET A 193 10.86 12.56 6.23
C MET A 193 11.10 11.67 7.47
N ALA A 194 10.66 10.42 7.42
CA ALA A 194 10.85 9.44 8.50
C ALA A 194 12.06 8.51 8.28
N LEU A 195 12.78 8.66 7.12
CA LEU A 195 14.02 7.97 6.81
C LEU A 195 15.20 8.69 7.44
#